data_7619d0302480e8d5abe9c26573060e58
#
_entry.id   7619d0302480e8d5abe9c26573060e58
#
_cell.length_a   1.000
_cell.length_b   1.000
_cell.length_c   1.000
_cell.angle_alpha   90.00
_cell.angle_beta   90.00
_cell.angle_gamma   90.00
#
_symmetry.space_group_name_H-M   'P 1'
#
loop_
_entity.id
_entity.type
_entity.pdbx_description
1 polymer ?
#
loop_
_entity_poly.entity_id
_entity_poly.type
_entity_poly.pdbx_seq_one_letter_code
_entity_poly.pdbx_strand_id
1 'polypeptide(L)'
;MPSGIMLKQREIVLIPIPFTDLTSQKRRPAVVISSDNYNETHEDIVVVALTSNAEPRDFTITLTSDDLEQGVLKVTSMIRTDKSYTLNKSIIIKVFGRVKTHILLKIKEFLLKIIEQHNTVN
;
A
#
# COMPACT_ATOMS: atom_id res chain seq x y z
N MET A 1 10.41 10.56 -9.35
CA MET A 1 10.51 11.31 -8.11
C MET A 1 11.93 11.86 -7.96
N PRO A 2 12.11 13.13 -7.61
CA PRO A 2 13.45 13.68 -7.47
C PRO A 2 14.24 12.96 -6.38
N SER A 3 15.54 12.84 -6.59
CA SER A 3 16.44 12.30 -5.58
C SER A 3 16.38 13.16 -4.31
N GLY A 4 16.47 12.54 -3.16
CA GLY A 4 16.45 13.22 -1.87
C GLY A 4 15.09 13.31 -1.21
N ILE A 5 13.99 12.95 -1.89
CA ILE A 5 12.71 12.85 -1.23
C ILE A 5 12.60 11.49 -0.55
N MET A 6 12.40 11.53 0.76
CA MET A 6 12.31 10.33 1.57
C MET A 6 10.87 9.84 1.61
N LEU A 7 10.65 8.60 1.19
CA LEU A 7 9.37 7.94 1.33
C LEU A 7 9.29 7.30 2.72
N LYS A 8 8.19 7.55 3.40
CA LYS A 8 8.00 7.09 4.77
C LYS A 8 6.92 6.03 4.84
N GLN A 9 7.09 5.13 5.78
CA GLN A 9 6.09 4.10 6.08
C GLN A 9 4.75 4.77 6.37
N ARG A 10 3.67 4.16 5.90
CA ARG A 10 2.30 4.61 6.02
C ARG A 10 1.89 5.70 5.03
N GLU A 11 2.80 6.21 4.23
CA GLU A 11 2.43 7.18 3.19
C GLU A 11 1.62 6.52 2.09
N ILE A 12 0.65 7.28 1.56
CA ILE A 12 -0.13 6.88 0.41
C ILE A 12 0.52 7.51 -0.82
N VAL A 13 0.90 6.66 -1.76
CA VAL A 13 1.60 7.08 -2.97
C VAL A 13 0.80 6.71 -4.20
N LEU A 14 1.01 7.46 -5.28
CA LEU A 14 0.44 7.15 -6.58
C LEU A 14 1.50 6.47 -7.42
N ILE A 15 1.17 5.29 -7.95
CA ILE A 15 2.09 4.47 -8.71
C ILE A 15 1.48 4.10 -10.06
N PRO A 16 2.30 3.93 -11.11
CA PRO A 16 1.83 3.32 -12.34
C PRO A 16 1.80 1.80 -12.14
N ILE A 17 0.66 1.18 -12.37
CA ILE A 17 0.57 -0.27 -12.33
C ILE A 17 0.44 -0.76 -13.75
N PRO A 18 1.39 -1.56 -14.23
CA PRO A 18 1.23 -2.23 -15.49
C PRO A 18 0.19 -3.34 -15.33
N PHE A 19 -0.86 -3.27 -16.14
CA PHE A 19 -1.80 -4.36 -16.27
C PHE A 19 -1.41 -5.23 -17.45
N THR A 20 -2.03 -6.38 -17.53
CA THR A 20 -1.86 -7.30 -18.67
C THR A 20 -2.23 -6.63 -20.00
N ASP A 21 -3.05 -5.58 -19.95
CA ASP A 21 -3.32 -4.75 -21.11
C ASP A 21 -2.25 -3.65 -21.17
N LEU A 22 -1.26 -3.86 -22.01
CA LEU A 22 -0.13 -2.94 -22.17
C LEU A 22 -0.50 -1.62 -22.84
N THR A 23 -1.74 -1.45 -23.27
CA THR A 23 -2.18 -0.24 -23.96
C THR A 23 -2.67 0.84 -23.00
N SER A 24 -2.90 0.53 -21.74
CA SER A 24 -3.33 1.53 -20.76
C SER A 24 -2.49 1.44 -19.50
N GLN A 25 -1.81 2.53 -19.18
CA GLN A 25 -1.16 2.71 -17.90
C GLN A 25 -2.17 3.35 -16.96
N LYS A 26 -2.65 2.57 -16.01
CA LYS A 26 -3.47 3.11 -14.95
C LYS A 26 -2.60 3.48 -13.77
N ARG A 27 -2.93 4.63 -13.17
CA ARG A 27 -2.30 5.07 -11.94
C ARG A 27 -3.15 4.60 -10.78
N ARG A 28 -2.51 4.00 -9.80
CA ARG A 28 -3.20 3.46 -8.63
C ARG A 28 -2.56 3.96 -7.35
N PRO A 29 -3.37 4.23 -6.32
CA PRO A 29 -2.80 4.51 -5.02
C PRO A 29 -2.34 3.22 -4.35
N ALA A 30 -1.36 3.36 -3.48
CA ALA A 30 -0.83 2.27 -2.68
C ALA A 30 -0.32 2.83 -1.36
N VAL A 31 -0.25 1.99 -0.34
CA VAL A 31 0.27 2.37 0.97
C VAL A 31 1.67 1.80 1.14
N VAL A 32 2.62 2.65 1.50
CA VAL A 32 3.99 2.23 1.78
C VAL A 32 4.00 1.46 3.10
N ILE A 33 4.45 0.22 3.05
CA ILE A 33 4.53 -0.63 4.24
C ILE A 33 5.96 -0.91 4.69
N SER A 34 6.94 -0.68 3.82
CA SER A 34 8.34 -0.83 4.21
C SER A 34 8.76 0.24 5.22
N SER A 35 9.61 -0.15 6.15
CA SER A 35 10.06 0.74 7.23
C SER A 35 10.85 1.93 6.68
N ASP A 36 10.92 3.00 7.47
CA ASP A 36 11.71 4.16 7.09
C ASP A 36 13.17 3.78 6.87
N ASN A 37 13.71 2.89 7.71
CA ASN A 37 15.09 2.44 7.56
C ASN A 37 15.29 1.66 6.25
N TYR A 38 14.36 0.80 5.89
CA TYR A 38 14.40 0.08 4.61
C TYR A 38 14.36 1.08 3.45
N ASN A 39 13.46 2.05 3.52
CA ASN A 39 13.29 3.05 2.46
C ASN A 39 14.52 3.93 2.28
N GLU A 40 15.24 4.22 3.37
CA GLU A 40 16.47 5.02 3.33
C GLU A 40 17.64 4.25 2.71
N THR A 41 17.71 2.96 2.97
CA THR A 41 18.88 2.15 2.64
C THR A 41 18.75 1.37 1.34
N HIS A 42 17.57 1.35 0.74
CA HIS A 42 17.29 0.60 -0.49
C HIS A 42 16.72 1.52 -1.56
N GLU A 43 16.92 1.14 -2.81
CA GLU A 43 16.32 1.84 -3.95
C GLU A 43 14.85 1.51 -4.13
N ASP A 44 14.41 0.43 -3.53
CA ASP A 44 13.04 -0.04 -3.62
C ASP A 44 12.24 0.29 -2.37
N ILE A 45 10.93 0.29 -2.51
CA ILE A 45 9.97 0.30 -1.40
C ILE A 45 9.00 -0.84 -1.58
N VAL A 46 8.34 -1.22 -0.50
CA VAL A 46 7.28 -2.22 -0.54
C VAL A 46 5.96 -1.54 -0.24
N VAL A 47 4.97 -1.80 -1.08
CA VAL A 47 3.64 -1.19 -0.97
C VAL A 47 2.54 -2.25 -1.03
N VAL A 48 1.35 -1.91 -0.54
CA VAL A 48 0.13 -2.68 -0.76
C VAL A 48 -0.87 -1.83 -1.51
N ALA A 49 -1.62 -2.45 -2.41
CA ALA A 49 -2.52 -1.73 -3.29
C ALA A 49 -3.75 -1.18 -2.56
N LEU A 50 -4.21 -0.04 -3.02
CA LEU A 50 -5.45 0.58 -2.59
C LEU A 50 -6.40 0.63 -3.79
N THR A 51 -7.65 0.23 -3.60
CA THR A 51 -8.65 0.21 -4.67
C THR A 51 -9.92 0.90 -4.22
N SER A 52 -10.59 1.56 -5.15
CA SER A 52 -11.92 2.13 -4.92
C SER A 52 -13.04 1.10 -5.13
N ASN A 53 -12.71 -0.10 -5.61
CA ASN A 53 -13.69 -1.16 -5.74
C ASN A 53 -14.04 -1.70 -4.35
N ALA A 54 -15.28 -1.48 -3.94
CA ALA A 54 -15.72 -1.76 -2.58
C ALA A 54 -16.22 -3.19 -2.36
N GLU A 55 -15.97 -4.12 -3.28
CA GLU A 55 -16.35 -5.51 -3.07
C GLU A 55 -15.59 -6.11 -1.89
N PRO A 56 -16.31 -6.62 -0.87
CA PRO A 56 -15.63 -7.25 0.26
C PRO A 56 -14.87 -8.49 -0.20
N ARG A 57 -13.61 -8.59 0.22
CA ARG A 57 -12.75 -9.75 -0.05
C ARG A 57 -11.97 -10.06 1.21
N ASP A 58 -11.46 -11.26 1.27
CA ASP A 58 -10.55 -11.63 2.35
C ASP A 58 -9.30 -10.74 2.29
N PHE A 59 -8.76 -10.44 3.45
CA PHE A 59 -7.52 -9.68 3.60
C PHE A 59 -7.62 -8.25 3.04
N THR A 60 -8.80 -7.65 3.06
CA THR A 60 -8.99 -6.25 2.71
C THR A 60 -9.36 -5.43 3.93
N ILE A 61 -8.92 -4.16 3.92
CA ILE A 61 -9.19 -3.23 5.00
C ILE A 61 -9.91 -2.03 4.40
N THR A 62 -11.10 -1.73 4.91
CA THR A 62 -11.83 -0.53 4.50
C THR A 62 -11.08 0.69 5.00
N LEU A 63 -10.89 1.68 4.13
CA LEU A 63 -10.19 2.91 4.43
C LEU A 63 -11.07 4.10 4.08
N THR A 64 -11.28 4.96 5.07
CA THR A 64 -11.98 6.24 4.90
C THR A 64 -11.04 7.38 5.27
N SER A 65 -11.47 8.62 5.03
CA SER A 65 -10.65 9.78 5.40
C SER A 65 -10.37 9.84 6.90
N ASP A 66 -11.23 9.25 7.75
CA ASP A 66 -11.00 9.21 9.20
C ASP A 66 -9.80 8.34 9.59
N ASP A 67 -9.39 7.46 8.70
CA ASP A 67 -8.24 6.58 8.92
C ASP A 67 -6.92 7.22 8.48
N LEU A 68 -6.98 8.45 7.99
CA LEU A 68 -5.80 9.17 7.53
C LEU A 68 -5.29 10.13 8.58
N GLU A 69 -3.98 10.10 8.79
CA GLU A 69 -3.27 11.11 9.57
C GLU A 69 -3.08 12.39 8.77
N GLN A 70 -2.88 12.24 7.46
CA GLN A 70 -2.74 13.34 6.51
C GLN A 70 -3.47 12.99 5.23
N GLY A 71 -4.06 13.99 4.60
CA GLY A 71 -4.73 13.82 3.31
C GLY A 71 -6.21 13.53 3.45
N VAL A 72 -6.86 13.43 2.31
CA VAL A 72 -8.30 13.17 2.20
C VAL A 72 -8.51 12.15 1.09
N LEU A 73 -9.40 11.20 1.33
CA LEU A 73 -9.86 10.27 0.30
C LEU A 73 -11.16 10.80 -0.28
N LYS A 74 -11.23 10.85 -1.60
CA LYS A 74 -12.45 11.28 -2.31
C LYS A 74 -13.56 10.25 -2.20
N VAL A 75 -13.20 8.97 -2.08
CA VAL A 75 -14.13 7.87 -1.97
C VAL A 75 -13.60 6.87 -0.95
N THR A 76 -14.51 6.14 -0.31
CA THR A 76 -14.13 5.01 0.53
C THR A 76 -13.35 4.01 -0.32
N SER A 77 -12.25 3.55 0.20
CA SER A 77 -11.33 2.66 -0.52
C SER A 77 -11.07 1.40 0.29
N MET A 78 -10.46 0.43 -0.37
CA MET A 78 -10.08 -0.84 0.27
C MET A 78 -8.59 -1.05 0.07
N ILE A 79 -7.90 -1.36 1.17
CA ILE A 79 -6.50 -1.79 1.09
C ILE A 79 -6.50 -3.28 0.80
N ARG A 80 -5.84 -3.67 -0.29
CA ARG A 80 -5.67 -5.07 -0.67
C ARG A 80 -4.33 -5.55 -0.13
N THR A 81 -4.34 -6.16 1.06
CA THR A 81 -3.09 -6.65 1.64
C THR A 81 -2.50 -7.83 0.87
N ASP A 82 -3.32 -8.54 0.11
CA ASP A 82 -2.87 -9.63 -0.77
C ASP A 82 -2.26 -9.14 -2.08
N LYS A 83 -2.25 -7.83 -2.32
CA LYS A 83 -1.64 -7.21 -3.50
C LYS A 83 -0.48 -6.33 -3.05
N SER A 84 0.66 -6.96 -2.81
CA SER A 84 1.88 -6.25 -2.41
C SER A 84 2.87 -6.23 -3.55
N TYR A 85 3.61 -5.13 -3.66
CA TYR A 85 4.58 -4.91 -4.72
C TYR A 85 5.84 -4.32 -4.15
N THR A 86 6.98 -4.75 -4.68
CA THR A 86 8.26 -4.11 -4.46
C THR A 86 8.57 -3.27 -5.69
N LEU A 87 8.75 -1.98 -5.49
CA LEU A 87 8.87 -1.02 -6.59
C LEU A 87 10.07 -0.11 -6.35
N ASN A 88 10.75 0.27 -7.45
CA ASN A 88 11.81 1.27 -7.36
C ASN A 88 11.19 2.62 -6.97
N LYS A 89 11.83 3.34 -6.07
CA LYS A 89 11.36 4.65 -5.60
C LYS A 89 11.18 5.64 -6.74
N SER A 90 11.95 5.51 -7.80
CA SER A 90 11.91 6.45 -8.92
C SER A 90 10.58 6.45 -9.69
N ILE A 91 9.78 5.39 -9.59
CA ILE A 91 8.51 5.33 -10.30
C ILE A 91 7.34 5.95 -9.54
N ILE A 92 7.55 6.34 -8.29
CA ILE A 92 6.49 6.97 -7.48
C ILE A 92 6.14 8.33 -8.10
N ILE A 93 4.88 8.52 -8.40
CA ILE A 93 4.41 9.75 -9.07
C ILE A 93 4.24 10.87 -8.05
N LYS A 94 3.61 10.59 -6.92
CA LYS A 94 3.46 11.57 -5.84
C LYS A 94 3.06 10.88 -4.54
N VAL A 95 3.26 11.58 -3.43
CA VAL A 95 2.73 11.24 -2.11
C VAL A 95 1.55 12.16 -1.84
N PHE A 96 0.41 11.62 -1.42
CA PHE A 96 -0.76 12.46 -1.19
C PHE A 96 -1.48 12.21 0.14
N GLY A 97 -0.89 11.45 1.02
CA GLY A 97 -1.49 11.21 2.33
C GLY A 97 -0.67 10.27 3.17
N ARG A 98 -1.20 9.98 4.35
CA ARG A 98 -0.60 9.04 5.28
C ARG A 98 -1.70 8.38 6.10
N VAL A 99 -1.70 7.06 6.18
CA VAL A 99 -2.64 6.33 7.03
C VAL A 99 -2.19 6.39 8.49
N LYS A 100 -3.15 6.28 9.39
CA LYS A 100 -2.87 6.22 10.82
C LYS A 100 -2.17 4.92 11.20
N THR A 101 -1.50 4.93 12.34
CA THR A 101 -0.73 3.77 12.81
C THR A 101 -1.58 2.52 12.94
N HIS A 102 -2.83 2.64 13.40
CA HIS A 102 -3.68 1.45 13.56
C HIS A 102 -3.96 0.74 12.23
N ILE A 103 -3.94 1.46 11.12
CA ILE A 103 -4.09 0.86 9.80
C ILE A 103 -2.87 0.01 9.46
N LEU A 104 -1.67 0.52 9.73
CA LEU A 104 -0.44 -0.26 9.53
C LEU A 104 -0.45 -1.54 10.36
N LEU A 105 -0.90 -1.47 11.61
CA LEU A 105 -0.98 -2.64 12.46
C LEU A 105 -1.93 -3.70 11.89
N LYS A 106 -3.06 -3.25 11.33
CA LYS A 106 -3.99 -4.15 10.65
C LYS A 106 -3.38 -4.78 9.40
N ILE A 107 -2.64 -3.99 8.63
CA ILE A 107 -1.95 -4.49 7.44
C ILE A 107 -0.95 -5.59 7.85
N LYS A 108 -0.17 -5.34 8.89
CA LYS A 108 0.78 -6.34 9.41
C LYS A 108 0.08 -7.63 9.82
N GLU A 109 -1.03 -7.51 10.52
CA GLU A 109 -1.81 -8.67 10.96
C GLU A 109 -2.27 -9.50 9.77
N PHE A 110 -2.80 -8.85 8.74
CA PHE A 110 -3.30 -9.54 7.56
C PHE A 110 -2.17 -10.16 6.73
N LEU A 111 -1.05 -9.46 6.59
CA LEU A 111 0.12 -10.01 5.90
C LEU A 111 0.63 -11.26 6.60
N LEU A 112 0.66 -11.22 7.93
CA LEU A 112 1.06 -12.40 8.71
C LEU A 112 0.11 -13.57 8.47
N LYS A 113 -1.19 -13.31 8.44
CA LYS A 113 -2.20 -14.35 8.18
C LYS A 113 -2.07 -14.94 6.79
N ILE A 114 -1.70 -14.14 5.80
CA ILE A 114 -1.54 -14.62 4.42
C ILE A 114 -0.41 -15.65 4.34
N ILE A 115 0.67 -15.44 5.09
CA ILE A 115 1.83 -16.34 5.05
C ILE A 115 1.81 -17.42 6.11
N GLU A 116 0.91 -17.31 7.09
CA GLU A 116 0.83 -18.25 8.18
C GLU A 116 0.23 -19.57 7.70
N GLN A 117 0.94 -20.64 7.97
CA GLN A 117 0.47 -21.96 7.61
C GLN A 117 -0.22 -22.60 8.80
N HIS A 118 -1.48 -23.00 8.60
CA HIS A 118 -2.18 -23.75 9.62
C HIS A 118 -1.64 -25.16 9.71
N ASN A 119 -0.94 -25.45 10.78
CA ASN A 119 -0.63 -26.82 11.12
C ASN A 119 -1.87 -27.43 11.76
N THR A 120 -2.70 -28.04 10.94
CA THR A 120 -3.69 -28.95 11.50
C THR A 120 -2.95 -30.15 12.02
N VAL A 121 -2.75 -30.17 13.31
CA VAL A 121 -2.23 -31.37 13.95
C VAL A 121 -3.38 -32.34 14.07
N ASN A 122 -3.22 -33.42 13.43
CA ASN A 122 -4.17 -34.52 13.54
C ASN A 122 -3.84 -35.38 14.74
#